data_a1f86cb292629c5f5130526ef35c5e53
#
_entry.id   a1f86cb292629c5f5130526ef35c5e53
#
_cell.length_a   1.000
_cell.length_b   1.000
_cell.length_c   1.000
_cell.angle_alpha   90.00
_cell.angle_beta   90.00
_cell.angle_gamma   90.00
#
_symmetry.space_group_name_H-M   'P 1'
#
loop_
_entity.id
_entity.type
_entity.pdbx_description
1 polymer ?
#
loop_
_entity_poly.entity_id
_entity_poly.type
_entity_poly.pdbx_seq_one_letter_code
_entity_poly.pdbx_strand_id
1 'polypeptide(L)'
;MLGMLGAGAAGVAAAPWLQRGWEGFLGAASQADPTGLTGVLPNPGGFRYYSVVGSVPRKDARTYRLKVNGLVDRPRTYTLDELRALPQKRVVRDVQCTDGWRVADTPFEGVPLSVLLDAAGVRPEGKALHFTCFDGVYRESLTLDQARRPDMLVALKMQDKPVSHEHGGPVRLYAAPMYFYKSAKWLSEITVTDEVIPGYWEEYGYDLDGWLDGEDRRGDAQAA
;
A
#
# COMPACT_ATOMS: atom_id res chain seq x y z
N MET A 1 -46.51 11.05 6.12
CA MET A 1 -45.25 10.89 5.40
C MET A 1 -44.09 11.64 6.11
N LEU A 2 -43.83 11.35 7.38
CA LEU A 2 -42.75 12.02 8.16
C LEU A 2 -41.89 11.02 8.98
N GLY A 3 -41.91 9.75 8.65
CA GLY A 3 -41.22 8.70 9.40
C GLY A 3 -39.88 8.20 8.84
N MET A 4 -39.43 8.67 7.65
CA MET A 4 -38.23 8.13 6.98
C MET A 4 -36.98 8.99 7.10
N LEU A 5 -37.02 10.18 7.69
CA LEU A 5 -35.85 11.05 7.83
C LEU A 5 -35.06 10.83 9.14
N GLY A 6 -35.62 10.13 10.11
CA GLY A 6 -34.94 9.85 11.39
C GLY A 6 -33.94 8.69 11.36
N ALA A 7 -34.10 7.74 10.43
CA ALA A 7 -33.22 6.57 10.34
C ALA A 7 -31.86 6.85 9.71
N GLY A 8 -31.77 7.90 8.87
CA GLY A 8 -30.51 8.27 8.19
C GLY A 8 -29.48 8.88 9.12
N ALA A 9 -29.87 9.75 10.05
CA ALA A 9 -28.95 10.45 10.92
C ALA A 9 -28.34 9.56 12.02
N ALA A 10 -29.10 8.58 12.53
CA ALA A 10 -28.59 7.60 13.50
C ALA A 10 -27.61 6.61 12.86
N GLY A 11 -27.78 6.29 11.57
CA GLY A 11 -26.87 5.43 10.83
C GLY A 11 -25.47 6.03 10.61
N VAL A 12 -25.39 7.36 10.44
CA VAL A 12 -24.12 8.05 10.20
C VAL A 12 -23.26 8.15 11.49
N ALA A 13 -23.90 8.31 12.66
CA ALA A 13 -23.18 8.41 13.94
C ALA A 13 -22.67 7.04 14.46
N ALA A 14 -23.30 5.94 14.08
CA ALA A 14 -22.87 4.58 14.43
C ALA A 14 -21.85 3.99 13.44
N ALA A 15 -21.63 4.63 12.30
CA ALA A 15 -20.83 4.13 11.20
C ALA A 15 -19.39 3.71 11.57
N PRO A 16 -18.60 4.47 12.37
CA PRO A 16 -17.19 4.12 12.56
C PRO A 16 -16.93 2.83 13.36
N TRP A 17 -17.77 2.49 14.32
CA TRP A 17 -17.58 1.25 15.10
C TRP A 17 -18.22 0.04 14.42
N LEU A 18 -19.36 0.21 13.75
CA LEU A 18 -19.97 -0.81 12.89
C LEU A 18 -19.05 -1.15 11.73
N GLN A 19 -18.45 -0.14 11.09
CA GLN A 19 -17.49 -0.33 10.02
C GLN A 19 -16.26 -1.11 10.49
N ARG A 20 -15.67 -0.78 11.64
CA ARG A 20 -14.54 -1.53 12.20
C ARG A 20 -14.90 -2.99 12.55
N GLY A 21 -16.10 -3.22 13.08
CA GLY A 21 -16.61 -4.57 13.33
C GLY A 21 -16.80 -5.37 12.03
N TRP A 22 -17.33 -4.72 11.01
CA TRP A 22 -17.54 -5.31 9.69
C TRP A 22 -16.21 -5.59 8.97
N GLU A 23 -15.24 -4.68 9.02
CA GLU A 23 -13.89 -4.87 8.51
C GLU A 23 -13.19 -6.05 9.19
N GLY A 24 -13.29 -6.15 10.52
CA GLY A 24 -12.76 -7.28 11.27
C GLY A 24 -13.40 -8.62 10.87
N PHE A 25 -14.70 -8.63 10.64
CA PHE A 25 -15.42 -9.81 10.16
C PHE A 25 -14.99 -10.16 8.73
N LEU A 26 -14.94 -9.20 7.81
CA LEU A 26 -14.51 -9.44 6.44
C LEU A 26 -13.04 -9.91 6.38
N GLY A 27 -12.16 -9.36 7.22
CA GLY A 27 -10.78 -9.81 7.33
C GLY A 27 -10.68 -11.26 7.79
N ALA A 28 -11.48 -11.67 8.79
CA ALA A 28 -11.54 -13.05 9.24
C ALA A 28 -12.16 -13.98 8.18
N ALA A 29 -13.24 -13.54 7.53
CA ALA A 29 -13.90 -14.29 6.47
C ALA A 29 -13.01 -14.48 5.24
N SER A 30 -12.26 -13.45 4.85
CA SER A 30 -11.32 -13.54 3.71
C SER A 30 -10.15 -14.48 3.96
N GLN A 31 -9.76 -14.68 5.23
CA GLN A 31 -8.75 -15.68 5.59
C GLN A 31 -9.24 -17.13 5.42
N ALA A 32 -10.56 -17.34 5.53
CA ALA A 32 -11.19 -18.66 5.39
C ALA A 32 -11.73 -18.91 3.99
N ASP A 33 -11.68 -17.91 3.09
CA ASP A 33 -12.27 -17.97 1.75
C ASP A 33 -11.20 -18.23 0.68
N PRO A 34 -11.06 -19.47 0.20
CA PRO A 34 -10.10 -19.80 -0.86
C PRO A 34 -10.54 -19.28 -2.24
N THR A 35 -11.77 -18.77 -2.37
CA THR A 35 -12.32 -18.32 -3.66
C THR A 35 -12.18 -16.83 -3.89
N GLY A 36 -11.86 -16.05 -2.85
CA GLY A 36 -11.77 -14.58 -2.91
C GLY A 36 -13.14 -13.88 -3.03
N LEU A 37 -14.25 -14.63 -2.94
CA LEU A 37 -15.62 -14.08 -3.06
C LEU A 37 -15.96 -13.09 -1.94
N THR A 38 -15.30 -13.16 -0.78
CA THR A 38 -15.46 -12.19 0.30
C THR A 38 -15.08 -10.76 -0.13
N GLY A 39 -14.19 -10.60 -1.11
CA GLY A 39 -13.83 -9.31 -1.70
C GLY A 39 -15.00 -8.62 -2.42
N VAL A 40 -16.06 -9.36 -2.79
CA VAL A 40 -17.25 -8.83 -3.47
C VAL A 40 -18.31 -8.34 -2.47
N LEU A 41 -18.16 -8.65 -1.17
CA LEU A 41 -19.13 -8.23 -0.16
C LEU A 41 -19.09 -6.70 0.01
N PRO A 42 -20.26 -6.05 0.12
CA PRO A 42 -20.34 -4.62 0.33
C PRO A 42 -19.63 -4.21 1.64
N ASN A 43 -18.67 -3.33 1.54
CA ASN A 43 -18.04 -2.66 2.67
C ASN A 43 -18.15 -1.15 2.47
N PRO A 44 -19.32 -0.54 2.70
CA PRO A 44 -19.54 0.87 2.44
C PRO A 44 -18.58 1.74 3.27
N GLY A 45 -17.71 2.50 2.57
CA GLY A 45 -16.72 3.37 3.20
C GLY A 45 -15.54 2.66 3.86
N GLY A 46 -15.37 1.34 3.64
CA GLY A 46 -14.26 0.54 4.17
C GLY A 46 -13.40 -0.10 3.08
N PHE A 47 -12.26 -0.65 3.51
CA PHE A 47 -11.36 -1.37 2.64
C PHE A 47 -11.96 -2.70 2.19
N ARG A 48 -11.74 -3.05 0.92
CA ARG A 48 -11.96 -4.40 0.43
C ARG A 48 -10.66 -5.21 0.53
N TYR A 49 -10.80 -6.50 0.80
CA TYR A 49 -9.66 -7.40 0.98
C TYR A 49 -9.48 -8.25 -0.29
N TYR A 50 -8.36 -8.02 -0.95
CA TYR A 50 -7.99 -8.80 -2.14
C TYR A 50 -6.66 -9.51 -1.90
N SER A 51 -6.55 -10.74 -2.34
CA SER A 51 -5.30 -11.48 -2.41
C SER A 51 -5.26 -12.27 -3.72
N VAL A 52 -4.22 -12.05 -4.51
CA VAL A 52 -4.02 -12.77 -5.78
C VAL A 52 -3.64 -14.24 -5.57
N VAL A 53 -3.27 -14.62 -4.33
CA VAL A 53 -2.93 -16.00 -3.96
C VAL A 53 -4.05 -16.70 -3.19
N GLY A 54 -5.23 -16.07 -3.04
CA GLY A 54 -6.37 -16.67 -2.34
C GLY A 54 -6.17 -16.91 -0.84
N SER A 55 -5.11 -16.34 -0.23
CA SER A 55 -4.78 -16.48 1.18
C SER A 55 -4.22 -15.17 1.74
N VAL A 56 -4.08 -15.07 3.06
CA VAL A 56 -3.44 -13.95 3.74
C VAL A 56 -2.05 -14.40 4.21
N PRO A 57 -0.97 -14.06 3.48
CA PRO A 57 0.39 -14.39 3.89
C PRO A 57 0.74 -13.78 5.24
N ARG A 58 1.51 -14.49 6.05
CA ARG A 58 1.91 -14.04 7.37
C ARG A 58 3.41 -14.16 7.55
N LYS A 59 4.03 -13.12 8.10
CA LYS A 59 5.40 -13.16 8.60
C LYS A 59 5.44 -12.60 10.02
N ASP A 60 6.15 -13.31 10.89
CA ASP A 60 6.46 -12.85 12.25
C ASP A 60 7.36 -11.61 12.17
N ALA A 61 7.11 -10.62 13.03
CA ALA A 61 7.90 -9.40 13.13
C ALA A 61 9.40 -9.66 13.33
N ARG A 62 9.76 -10.74 14.06
CA ARG A 62 11.15 -11.12 14.32
C ARG A 62 11.84 -11.71 13.09
N THR A 63 11.10 -12.40 12.24
CA THR A 63 11.62 -13.05 11.02
C THR A 63 11.49 -12.19 9.78
N TYR A 64 10.72 -11.09 9.86
CA TYR A 64 10.55 -10.18 8.73
C TYR A 64 11.87 -9.53 8.32
N ARG A 65 12.11 -9.48 7.02
CA ARG A 65 13.24 -8.78 6.41
C ARG A 65 12.77 -8.07 5.15
N LEU A 66 13.23 -6.80 5.00
CA LEU A 66 13.10 -6.04 3.76
C LEU A 66 14.49 -5.92 3.13
N LYS A 67 14.66 -6.42 1.92
CA LYS A 67 15.88 -6.26 1.15
C LYS A 67 15.80 -5.02 0.26
N VAL A 68 16.91 -4.30 0.15
CA VAL A 68 17.12 -3.22 -0.82
C VAL A 68 18.39 -3.55 -1.59
N ASN A 69 18.28 -3.76 -2.90
CA ASN A 69 19.39 -4.24 -3.75
C ASN A 69 19.26 -3.76 -5.21
N GLY A 70 19.90 -4.46 -6.14
CA GLY A 70 19.95 -4.11 -7.56
C GLY A 70 21.05 -3.08 -7.85
N LEU A 71 20.73 -2.06 -8.65
CA LEU A 71 21.67 -1.00 -9.05
C LEU A 71 21.90 0.01 -7.91
N VAL A 72 22.50 -0.48 -6.82
CA VAL A 72 22.88 0.31 -5.64
C VAL A 72 24.32 0.02 -5.23
N ASP A 73 24.95 0.97 -4.55
CA ASP A 73 26.33 0.82 -4.06
C ASP A 73 26.40 0.02 -2.76
N ARG A 74 25.36 0.10 -1.93
CA ARG A 74 25.30 -0.48 -0.59
C ARG A 74 24.01 -1.26 -0.41
N PRO A 75 23.90 -2.49 -0.95
CA PRO A 75 22.75 -3.35 -0.70
C PRO A 75 22.55 -3.56 0.81
N ARG A 76 21.30 -3.52 1.25
CA ARG A 76 20.93 -3.65 2.67
C ARG A 76 19.75 -4.57 2.89
N THR A 77 19.75 -5.19 4.05
CA THR A 77 18.59 -5.94 4.56
C THR A 77 18.20 -5.35 5.90
N TYR A 78 16.96 -4.93 6.02
CA TYR A 78 16.42 -4.31 7.23
C TYR A 78 15.53 -5.31 7.98
N THR A 79 15.69 -5.36 9.29
CA THR A 79 14.70 -5.91 10.21
C THR A 79 13.54 -4.94 10.38
N LEU A 80 12.43 -5.41 10.95
CA LEU A 80 11.29 -4.52 11.24
C LEU A 80 11.67 -3.43 12.25
N ASP A 81 12.53 -3.74 13.23
CA ASP A 81 12.95 -2.78 14.25
C ASP A 81 13.91 -1.72 13.68
N GLU A 82 14.80 -2.11 12.77
CA GLU A 82 15.63 -1.14 12.04
C GLU A 82 14.77 -0.21 11.20
N LEU A 83 13.72 -0.71 10.51
CA LEU A 83 12.79 0.16 9.76
C LEU A 83 12.06 1.14 10.70
N ARG A 84 11.66 0.69 11.88
CA ARG A 84 11.00 1.54 12.88
C ARG A 84 11.93 2.63 13.44
N ALA A 85 13.24 2.39 13.47
CA ALA A 85 14.24 3.34 13.95
C ALA A 85 14.62 4.40 12.91
N LEU A 86 14.29 4.20 11.63
CA LEU A 86 14.51 5.19 10.59
C LEU A 86 13.53 6.38 10.71
N PRO A 87 13.82 7.53 10.07
CA PRO A 87 12.87 8.65 9.99
C PRO A 87 11.51 8.19 9.48
N GLN A 88 10.46 8.53 10.22
CA GLN A 88 9.09 8.18 9.86
C GLN A 88 8.34 9.39 9.31
N LYS A 89 7.46 9.16 8.36
CA LYS A 89 6.55 10.19 7.83
C LYS A 89 5.11 9.68 7.90
N ARG A 90 4.20 10.57 8.30
CA ARG A 90 2.76 10.34 8.27
C ARG A 90 2.17 11.06 7.05
N VAL A 91 1.41 10.32 6.26
CA VAL A 91 0.67 10.83 5.09
C VAL A 91 -0.80 10.49 5.28
N VAL A 92 -1.67 11.48 5.14
CA VAL A 92 -3.14 11.31 5.21
C VAL A 92 -3.69 11.66 3.84
N ARG A 93 -4.25 10.68 3.16
CA ARG A 93 -4.91 10.84 1.87
C ARG A 93 -6.06 9.85 1.72
N ASP A 94 -6.91 10.15 0.76
CA ASP A 94 -7.92 9.19 0.32
C ASP A 94 -7.24 8.02 -0.40
N VAL A 95 -7.69 6.83 -0.08
CA VAL A 95 -7.30 5.61 -0.80
C VAL A 95 -8.39 5.29 -1.80
N GLN A 96 -8.00 5.14 -3.06
CA GLN A 96 -8.93 4.85 -4.16
C GLN A 96 -8.48 3.61 -4.93
N CYS A 97 -9.43 2.72 -5.21
CA CYS A 97 -9.23 1.56 -6.06
C CYS A 97 -9.84 1.78 -7.45
N THR A 98 -9.28 1.11 -8.45
CA THR A 98 -9.84 1.06 -9.81
C THR A 98 -11.24 0.44 -9.86
N ASP A 99 -11.59 -0.41 -8.88
CA ASP A 99 -12.93 -0.99 -8.73
C ASP A 99 -13.99 0.01 -8.22
N GLY A 100 -13.62 1.30 -8.08
CA GLY A 100 -14.54 2.38 -7.72
C GLY A 100 -14.81 2.57 -6.24
N TRP A 101 -14.19 1.81 -5.31
CA TRP A 101 -14.30 2.10 -3.88
C TRP A 101 -13.24 3.11 -3.43
N ARG A 102 -13.58 3.90 -2.42
CA ARG A 102 -12.72 4.92 -1.84
C ARG A 102 -12.87 4.92 -0.32
N VAL A 103 -11.76 5.11 0.39
CA VAL A 103 -11.73 5.33 1.84
C VAL A 103 -11.06 6.67 2.09
N ALA A 104 -11.82 7.61 2.64
CA ALA A 104 -11.36 8.98 2.87
C ALA A 104 -10.38 9.07 4.05
N ASP A 105 -9.54 10.10 4.04
CA ASP A 105 -8.69 10.54 5.15
C ASP A 105 -7.92 9.40 5.83
N THR A 106 -7.36 8.49 5.04
CA THR A 106 -6.66 7.32 5.56
C THR A 106 -5.22 7.65 5.90
N PRO A 107 -4.83 7.62 7.20
CA PRO A 107 -3.45 7.82 7.61
C PRO A 107 -2.61 6.57 7.39
N PHE A 108 -1.47 6.74 6.72
CA PHE A 108 -0.35 5.80 6.70
C PHE A 108 0.88 6.45 7.33
N GLU A 109 1.67 5.66 8.04
CA GLU A 109 2.94 6.07 8.62
C GLU A 109 4.02 5.04 8.30
N GLY A 110 5.20 5.52 7.92
CA GLY A 110 6.31 4.66 7.57
C GLY A 110 7.53 5.43 7.12
N VAL A 111 8.51 4.70 6.59
CA VAL A 111 9.77 5.24 6.10
C VAL A 111 9.56 5.75 4.67
N PRO A 112 9.88 7.03 4.35
CA PRO A 112 9.91 7.48 2.96
C PRO A 112 10.84 6.61 2.12
N LEU A 113 10.43 6.24 0.91
CA LEU A 113 11.27 5.44 0.00
C LEU A 113 12.62 6.11 -0.25
N SER A 114 12.65 7.45 -0.38
CA SER A 114 13.87 8.22 -0.58
C SER A 114 14.92 7.96 0.51
N VAL A 115 14.53 7.78 1.77
CA VAL A 115 15.46 7.48 2.88
C VAL A 115 16.18 6.15 2.65
N LEU A 116 15.47 5.12 2.19
CA LEU A 116 16.06 3.82 1.89
C LEU A 116 16.97 3.88 0.66
N LEU A 117 16.54 4.61 -0.37
CA LEU A 117 17.30 4.79 -1.61
C LEU A 117 18.61 5.57 -1.37
N ASP A 118 18.56 6.62 -0.58
CA ASP A 118 19.75 7.42 -0.24
C ASP A 118 20.75 6.61 0.63
N ALA A 119 20.22 5.82 1.56
CA ALA A 119 21.04 4.91 2.36
C ALA A 119 21.70 3.82 1.52
N ALA A 120 21.00 3.31 0.50
CA ALA A 120 21.53 2.29 -0.42
C ALA A 120 22.51 2.87 -1.46
N GLY A 121 22.39 4.16 -1.82
CA GLY A 121 23.19 4.81 -2.85
C GLY A 121 22.82 4.29 -4.24
N VAL A 122 21.73 4.81 -4.80
CA VAL A 122 21.29 4.44 -6.15
C VAL A 122 22.34 4.86 -7.17
N ARG A 123 22.75 3.92 -8.02
CA ARG A 123 23.72 4.16 -9.09
C ARG A 123 23.09 4.98 -10.22
N PRO A 124 23.89 5.67 -11.05
CA PRO A 124 23.38 6.49 -12.16
C PRO A 124 22.54 5.73 -13.19
N GLU A 125 22.77 4.42 -13.33
CA GLU A 125 22.02 3.55 -14.24
C GLU A 125 20.63 3.20 -13.71
N GLY A 126 20.40 3.36 -12.40
CA GLY A 126 19.10 3.06 -11.76
C GLY A 126 18.04 4.05 -12.21
N LYS A 127 16.95 3.54 -12.83
CA LYS A 127 15.84 4.34 -13.37
C LYS A 127 14.49 3.98 -12.77
N ALA A 128 14.40 2.80 -12.19
CA ALA A 128 13.14 2.29 -11.64
C ALA A 128 13.37 1.43 -10.39
N LEU A 129 12.29 1.16 -9.69
CA LEU A 129 12.22 0.20 -8.59
C LEU A 129 11.27 -0.92 -8.96
N HIS A 130 11.70 -2.14 -8.72
CA HIS A 130 10.85 -3.32 -8.75
C HIS A 130 10.62 -3.80 -7.32
N PHE A 131 9.36 -3.99 -6.94
CA PHE A 131 8.92 -4.43 -5.62
C PHE A 131 8.47 -5.87 -5.67
N THR A 132 9.02 -6.71 -4.80
CA THR A 132 8.62 -8.11 -4.65
C THR A 132 7.94 -8.30 -3.30
N CYS A 133 6.88 -9.09 -3.29
CA CYS A 133 6.08 -9.39 -2.11
C CYS A 133 6.30 -10.82 -1.62
N PHE A 134 6.16 -11.06 -0.32
CA PHE A 134 6.38 -12.39 0.23
C PHE A 134 5.17 -13.34 0.09
N ASP A 135 4.13 -12.93 -0.64
CA ASP A 135 3.11 -13.85 -1.17
C ASP A 135 3.64 -14.70 -2.34
N GLY A 136 4.80 -14.31 -2.89
CA GLY A 136 5.48 -15.00 -3.97
C GLY A 136 4.94 -14.74 -5.37
N VAL A 137 3.89 -13.92 -5.51
CA VAL A 137 3.22 -13.64 -6.78
C VAL A 137 3.12 -12.16 -7.08
N TYR A 138 2.67 -11.34 -6.11
CA TYR A 138 2.47 -9.92 -6.35
C TYR A 138 3.80 -9.19 -6.52
N ARG A 139 3.85 -8.35 -7.52
CA ARG A 139 4.97 -7.46 -7.79
C ARG A 139 4.46 -6.12 -8.30
N GLU A 140 5.27 -5.09 -8.17
CA GLU A 140 4.93 -3.73 -8.55
C GLU A 140 6.19 -2.99 -8.99
N SER A 141 6.04 -1.90 -9.73
CA SER A 141 7.13 -1.02 -10.11
C SER A 141 6.77 0.45 -10.03
N LEU A 142 7.78 1.25 -9.76
CA LEU A 142 7.73 2.71 -9.84
C LEU A 142 8.96 3.19 -10.59
N THR A 143 8.85 4.28 -11.34
CA THR A 143 10.05 5.00 -11.79
C THR A 143 10.81 5.55 -10.58
N LEU A 144 12.10 5.85 -10.75
CA LEU A 144 12.90 6.43 -9.66
C LEU A 144 12.34 7.79 -9.22
N ASP A 145 11.84 8.59 -10.17
CA ASP A 145 11.23 9.90 -9.88
C ASP A 145 9.93 9.74 -9.07
N GLN A 146 9.07 8.79 -9.44
CA GLN A 146 7.89 8.45 -8.64
C GLN A 146 8.28 8.03 -7.23
N ALA A 147 9.25 7.13 -7.10
CA ALA A 147 9.68 6.58 -5.81
C ALA A 147 10.33 7.63 -4.88
N ARG A 148 10.95 8.67 -5.43
CA ARG A 148 11.54 9.76 -4.66
C ARG A 148 10.56 10.81 -4.18
N ARG A 149 9.31 10.73 -4.60
CA ARG A 149 8.27 11.64 -4.08
C ARG A 149 8.11 11.49 -2.57
N PRO A 150 7.82 12.60 -1.86
CA PRO A 150 7.76 12.61 -0.41
C PRO A 150 6.56 11.84 0.18
N ASP A 151 5.61 11.43 -0.66
CA ASP A 151 4.39 10.71 -0.29
C ASP A 151 4.41 9.22 -0.66
N MET A 152 5.60 8.69 -1.02
CA MET A 152 5.85 7.27 -1.24
C MET A 152 6.49 6.65 0.01
N LEU A 153 5.83 5.70 0.65
CA LEU A 153 6.26 5.13 1.93
C LEU A 153 6.42 3.61 1.88
N VAL A 154 7.41 3.14 2.61
CA VAL A 154 7.42 1.78 3.18
C VAL A 154 6.61 1.86 4.47
N ALA A 155 5.32 1.56 4.40
CA ALA A 155 4.38 1.79 5.48
C ALA A 155 4.43 0.69 6.54
N LEU A 156 4.52 1.12 7.80
CA LEU A 156 4.56 0.29 9.01
C LEU A 156 3.25 0.39 9.81
N LYS A 157 2.52 1.50 9.63
CA LYS A 157 1.22 1.72 10.26
C LYS A 157 0.18 2.17 9.23
N MET A 158 -1.05 1.84 9.50
CA MET A 158 -2.26 2.22 8.78
C MET A 158 -3.35 2.50 9.80
N GLN A 159 -4.05 3.64 9.68
CA GLN A 159 -5.07 4.08 10.66
C GLN A 159 -4.53 4.08 12.10
N ASP A 160 -3.29 4.60 12.26
CA ASP A 160 -2.57 4.74 13.54
C ASP A 160 -2.26 3.40 14.27
N LYS A 161 -2.42 2.26 13.59
CA LYS A 161 -2.11 0.91 14.10
C LYS A 161 -1.06 0.23 13.22
N PRO A 162 -0.30 -0.74 13.73
CA PRO A 162 0.54 -1.58 12.90
C PRO A 162 -0.27 -2.17 11.73
N VAL A 163 0.31 -2.19 10.53
CA VAL A 163 -0.36 -2.78 9.35
C VAL A 163 -0.70 -4.23 9.65
N SER A 164 -1.99 -4.56 9.61
CA SER A 164 -2.44 -5.94 9.81
C SER A 164 -2.06 -6.82 8.62
N HIS A 165 -2.06 -8.14 8.81
CA HIS A 165 -1.71 -9.07 7.72
C HIS A 165 -2.66 -8.95 6.53
N GLU A 166 -3.95 -8.72 6.77
CA GLU A 166 -4.99 -8.53 5.75
C GLU A 166 -4.72 -7.29 4.90
N HIS A 167 -4.18 -6.24 5.52
CA HIS A 167 -3.79 -5.01 4.85
C HIS A 167 -2.34 -5.03 4.32
N GLY A 168 -1.66 -6.18 4.36
CA GLY A 168 -0.33 -6.35 3.79
C GLY A 168 0.82 -6.22 4.79
N GLY A 169 0.54 -6.37 6.09
CA GLY A 169 1.55 -6.33 7.15
C GLY A 169 2.54 -7.51 7.17
N PRO A 170 3.64 -7.32 7.89
CA PRO A 170 3.95 -6.19 8.76
C PRO A 170 4.38 -4.91 8.04
N VAL A 171 4.70 -4.97 6.74
CA VAL A 171 5.20 -3.87 5.94
C VAL A 171 4.60 -3.93 4.54
N ARG A 172 4.15 -2.78 4.04
CA ARG A 172 3.64 -2.63 2.69
C ARG A 172 4.21 -1.40 1.99
N LEU A 173 4.16 -1.38 0.67
CA LEU A 173 4.31 -0.15 -0.09
C LEU A 173 3.02 0.69 0.06
N TYR A 174 3.18 2.01 0.20
CA TYR A 174 2.11 2.97 0.09
C TYR A 174 2.50 4.07 -0.90
N ALA A 175 1.88 4.03 -2.07
CA ALA A 175 2.01 5.02 -3.14
C ALA A 175 0.79 5.96 -3.07
N ALA A 176 0.89 7.00 -2.22
CA ALA A 176 -0.25 7.82 -1.81
C ALA A 176 -1.02 8.51 -2.96
N PRO A 177 -0.39 9.04 -4.02
CA PRO A 177 -1.09 9.74 -5.09
C PRO A 177 -1.56 8.81 -6.23
N MET A 178 -1.49 7.50 -6.03
CA MET A 178 -1.77 6.50 -7.06
C MET A 178 -2.95 5.61 -6.67
N TYR A 179 -3.58 4.99 -7.65
CA TYR A 179 -4.54 3.92 -7.41
C TYR A 179 -3.93 2.82 -6.54
N PHE A 180 -4.73 2.26 -5.64
CA PHE A 180 -4.23 1.43 -4.54
C PHE A 180 -3.59 0.10 -4.97
N TYR A 181 -3.74 -0.33 -6.23
CA TYR A 181 -2.97 -1.46 -6.75
C TYR A 181 -1.47 -1.17 -6.78
N LYS A 182 -1.04 0.10 -6.96
CA LYS A 182 0.37 0.49 -6.86
C LYS A 182 0.93 0.35 -5.43
N SER A 183 0.07 0.23 -4.43
CA SER A 183 0.44 0.08 -3.01
C SER A 183 0.57 -1.39 -2.62
N ALA A 184 1.66 -2.04 -3.06
CA ALA A 184 1.88 -3.48 -2.88
C ALA A 184 1.86 -3.93 -1.42
N LYS A 185 1.11 -5.01 -1.13
CA LYS A 185 1.03 -5.66 0.18
C LYS A 185 2.20 -6.63 0.39
N TRP A 186 2.51 -6.93 1.67
CA TRP A 186 3.48 -7.98 2.03
C TRP A 186 4.87 -7.76 1.41
N LEU A 187 5.31 -6.52 1.39
CA LEU A 187 6.57 -6.11 0.79
C LEU A 187 7.75 -6.87 1.41
N SER A 188 8.64 -7.44 0.58
CA SER A 188 9.83 -8.16 1.02
C SER A 188 11.13 -7.70 0.38
N GLU A 189 11.06 -7.08 -0.80
CA GLU A 189 12.25 -6.66 -1.55
C GLU A 189 11.97 -5.44 -2.41
N ILE A 190 12.95 -4.57 -2.48
CA ILE A 190 13.03 -3.40 -3.37
C ILE A 190 14.31 -3.56 -4.19
N THR A 191 14.16 -3.75 -5.49
CA THR A 191 15.29 -3.89 -6.42
C THR A 191 15.36 -2.66 -7.32
N VAL A 192 16.48 -1.96 -7.32
CA VAL A 192 16.72 -0.86 -8.27
C VAL A 192 17.09 -1.45 -9.62
N THR A 193 16.39 -1.04 -10.67
CA THR A 193 16.53 -1.53 -12.05
C THR A 193 16.83 -0.37 -13.01
N ASP A 194 17.32 -0.68 -14.20
CA ASP A 194 17.59 0.29 -15.28
C ASP A 194 16.35 0.56 -16.15
N GLU A 195 15.29 -0.22 -15.96
CA GLU A 195 14.02 -0.07 -16.67
C GLU A 195 12.83 -0.39 -15.75
N VAL A 196 11.65 0.09 -16.11
CA VAL A 196 10.40 -0.26 -15.43
C VAL A 196 9.98 -1.67 -15.85
N ILE A 197 9.84 -2.57 -14.89
CA ILE A 197 9.31 -3.93 -15.10
C ILE A 197 7.83 -3.90 -14.73
N PRO A 198 6.89 -4.23 -15.64
CA PRO A 198 5.46 -4.22 -15.33
C PRO A 198 5.15 -5.02 -14.07
N GLY A 199 4.30 -4.47 -13.21
CA GLY A 199 3.79 -5.13 -12.03
C GLY A 199 2.71 -6.17 -12.38
N TYR A 200 2.13 -6.78 -11.33
CA TYR A 200 1.16 -7.86 -11.52
C TYR A 200 -0.07 -7.40 -12.34
N TRP A 201 -0.68 -6.27 -12.00
CA TRP A 201 -1.88 -5.80 -12.69
C TRP A 201 -1.60 -5.11 -14.02
N GLU A 202 -0.43 -4.51 -14.19
CA GLU A 202 0.00 -3.91 -15.45
C GLU A 202 0.16 -4.97 -16.55
N GLU A 203 0.55 -6.20 -16.21
CA GLU A 203 0.55 -7.31 -17.16
C GLU A 203 -0.86 -7.70 -17.64
N TYR A 204 -1.90 -7.32 -16.87
CA TYR A 204 -3.31 -7.48 -17.25
C TYR A 204 -3.93 -6.20 -17.84
N GLY A 205 -3.10 -5.19 -18.19
CA GLY A 205 -3.52 -4.00 -18.91
C GLY A 205 -3.90 -2.81 -18.04
N TYR A 206 -3.55 -2.83 -16.74
CA TYR A 206 -3.64 -1.64 -15.89
C TYR A 206 -2.56 -0.62 -16.26
N ASP A 207 -2.80 0.65 -15.94
CA ASP A 207 -1.86 1.74 -16.21
C ASP A 207 -0.54 1.54 -15.46
N LEU A 208 0.60 1.70 -16.16
CA LEU A 208 1.94 1.61 -15.55
C LEU A 208 2.18 2.69 -14.51
N ASP A 209 1.69 3.90 -14.73
CA ASP A 209 1.87 5.02 -13.80
C ASP A 209 0.86 4.99 -12.65
N GLY A 210 -0.40 4.65 -12.96
CA GLY A 210 -1.44 4.44 -11.96
C GLY A 210 -1.82 5.67 -11.14
N TRP A 211 -1.61 6.88 -11.69
CA TRP A 211 -1.95 8.13 -11.03
C TRP A 211 -3.45 8.28 -10.81
N LEU A 212 -3.83 8.82 -9.67
CA LEU A 212 -5.19 9.33 -9.48
C LEU A 212 -5.41 10.56 -10.36
N ASP A 213 -6.60 10.71 -10.92
CA ASP A 213 -6.94 11.82 -11.81
C ASP A 213 -6.53 13.18 -11.24
N GLY A 214 -5.66 13.88 -11.96
CA GLY A 214 -5.16 15.21 -11.61
C GLY A 214 -3.99 15.25 -10.62
N GLU A 215 -3.43 14.13 -10.20
CA GLU A 215 -2.29 14.08 -9.27
C GLU A 215 -0.91 14.01 -9.98
N ASP A 216 -0.86 13.52 -11.20
CA ASP A 216 0.36 13.28 -11.98
C ASP A 216 1.18 14.56 -12.25
N ARG A 217 0.51 15.70 -12.39
CA ARG A 217 1.11 16.97 -12.84
C ARG A 217 1.38 17.99 -11.73
N ARG A 218 0.92 17.77 -10.50
CA ARG A 218 1.05 18.74 -9.41
C ARG A 218 2.34 18.58 -8.61
N GLY A 219 3.06 17.46 -8.73
CA GLY A 219 4.32 17.22 -8.06
C GLY A 219 5.49 18.03 -8.66
N ASP A 220 5.43 18.30 -9.94
CA ASP A 220 6.51 18.98 -10.67
C ASP A 220 6.46 20.51 -10.50
N ALA A 221 5.30 21.07 -10.13
CA ALA A 221 5.11 22.52 -9.98
C ALA A 221 5.50 23.08 -8.60
N GLN A 222 5.81 22.25 -7.59
CA GLN A 222 6.20 22.69 -6.25
C GLN A 222 7.69 22.48 -5.95
N ALA A 223 8.46 22.00 -6.92
CA ALA A 223 9.92 21.83 -6.81
C ALA A 223 10.72 22.88 -7.60
N ALA A 224 10.06 23.95 -8.09
CA ALA A 224 10.69 25.06 -8.79
C ALA A 224 10.76 26.31 -7.91
#